data_30648d2333cf16421e706eefa7b66d57
#
_entry.id   30648d2333cf16421e706eefa7b66d57
#
_cell.length_a   1.000
_cell.length_b   1.000
_cell.length_c   1.000
_cell.angle_alpha   90.00
_cell.angle_beta   90.00
_cell.angle_gamma   90.00
#
_symmetry.space_group_name_H-M   'P 1'
#
loop_
_entity.id
_entity.type
_entity.pdbx_description
1 polymer ?
#
loop_
_entity_poly.entity_id
_entity_poly.type
_entity_poly.pdbx_seq_one_letter_code
_entity_poly.pdbx_strand_id
1 'polypeptide(L)'
;ISTDARIRTCREVRKVLTTARAMGLTRPGGPAAGLGEDFTISVADVPDKPEPAEPGRDLPVEIMRQICAHLDDVPSPVMRCAIELAIDTGRRPEELCTLTLDCLSRDDDGAAVLVYDNHKANRLGRRLPISENTAQLLTDQHSRVRGRWPDTPVAALKLLPTDRRHNPDGTKAVTAFSLGFAHRAWVTAMPELVTADGVVFDKTKIVLYAYRHTYAQRHADAGIGIDVLRELMD
;
A
#
# COMPACT_ATOMS: atom_id res chain seq x y z
N ILE A 1 12.81 13.82 -13.76
CA ILE A 1 13.07 12.98 -12.55
C ILE A 1 12.44 13.71 -11.38
N SER A 2 11.59 13.04 -10.59
CA SER A 2 10.95 13.63 -9.40
C SER A 2 11.99 13.99 -8.34
N THR A 3 11.68 14.99 -7.49
CA THR A 3 12.55 15.39 -6.37
C THR A 3 12.84 14.21 -5.43
N ASP A 4 11.86 13.37 -5.14
CA ASP A 4 12.07 12.17 -4.33
C ASP A 4 13.03 11.17 -4.96
N ALA A 5 12.97 10.99 -6.29
CA ALA A 5 13.92 10.14 -7.00
C ALA A 5 15.33 10.73 -6.94
N ARG A 6 15.49 12.04 -7.08
CA ARG A 6 16.79 12.73 -6.93
C ARG A 6 17.36 12.56 -5.53
N ILE A 7 16.55 12.80 -4.49
CA ILE A 7 16.95 12.63 -3.08
C ILE A 7 17.43 11.19 -2.84
N ARG A 8 16.64 10.19 -3.30
CA ARG A 8 17.01 8.78 -3.15
C ARG A 8 18.31 8.45 -3.84
N THR A 9 18.47 8.87 -5.11
CA THR A 9 19.68 8.62 -5.87
C THR A 9 20.92 9.24 -5.22
N CYS A 10 20.85 10.51 -4.77
CA CYS A 10 21.95 11.16 -4.07
C CYS A 10 22.34 10.40 -2.78
N ARG A 11 21.35 9.97 -2.01
CA ARG A 11 21.61 9.20 -0.77
C ARG A 11 22.25 7.84 -1.03
N GLU A 12 21.79 7.11 -2.05
CA GLU A 12 22.37 5.82 -2.43
C GLU A 12 23.80 5.97 -2.95
N VAL A 13 24.06 6.92 -3.82
CA VAL A 13 25.42 7.20 -4.32
C VAL A 13 26.35 7.58 -3.16
N ARG A 14 25.91 8.47 -2.26
CA ARG A 14 26.68 8.82 -1.06
C ARG A 14 27.01 7.60 -0.22
N LYS A 15 26.04 6.72 0.02
CA LYS A 15 26.25 5.47 0.76
C LYS A 15 27.29 4.56 0.11
N VAL A 16 27.20 4.38 -1.22
CA VAL A 16 28.14 3.58 -2.00
C VAL A 16 29.55 4.15 -1.86
N LEU A 17 29.73 5.47 -2.07
CA LEU A 17 31.03 6.13 -1.93
C LEU A 17 31.63 6.00 -0.53
N THR A 18 30.82 6.21 0.50
CA THR A 18 31.23 6.08 1.90
C THR A 18 31.66 4.65 2.21
N THR A 19 30.89 3.65 1.76
CA THR A 19 31.20 2.25 1.97
C THR A 19 32.48 1.83 1.22
N ALA A 20 32.64 2.26 -0.04
CA ALA A 20 33.84 1.96 -0.84
C ALA A 20 35.11 2.48 -0.16
N ARG A 21 35.07 3.69 0.41
CA ARG A 21 36.17 4.26 1.17
C ARG A 21 36.45 3.49 2.46
N ALA A 22 35.40 3.18 3.22
CA ALA A 22 35.53 2.40 4.45
C ALA A 22 36.16 1.01 4.20
N MET A 23 35.83 0.40 3.07
CA MET A 23 36.40 -0.88 2.62
C MET A 23 37.83 -0.74 2.03
N GLY A 24 38.35 0.49 1.89
CA GLY A 24 39.67 0.76 1.30
C GLY A 24 39.75 0.55 -0.20
N LEU A 25 38.63 0.46 -0.92
CA LEU A 25 38.62 0.23 -2.37
C LEU A 25 39.17 1.42 -3.16
N THR A 26 39.20 2.62 -2.59
CA THR A 26 39.74 3.86 -3.17
C THR A 26 41.25 4.06 -2.89
N ARG A 27 41.90 3.20 -2.09
CA ARG A 27 43.32 3.30 -1.82
C ARG A 27 44.17 3.01 -3.06
N PRO A 28 45.42 3.48 -3.12
CA PRO A 28 46.34 3.13 -4.20
C PRO A 28 46.39 1.63 -4.45
N GLY A 29 46.22 1.19 -5.69
CA GLY A 29 46.13 -0.22 -6.06
C GLY A 29 44.76 -0.85 -5.91
N GLY A 30 43.77 -0.19 -5.33
CA GLY A 30 42.40 -0.65 -5.25
C GLY A 30 41.62 -0.48 -6.56
N PRO A 31 40.48 -1.17 -6.71
CA PRO A 31 39.69 -1.12 -7.94
C PRO A 31 39.07 0.25 -8.26
N ALA A 32 39.03 1.16 -7.29
CA ALA A 32 38.54 2.52 -7.41
C ALA A 32 39.60 3.58 -7.03
N ALA A 33 40.89 3.27 -7.19
CA ALA A 33 42.00 4.14 -6.81
C ALA A 33 42.05 5.48 -7.56
N GLY A 34 41.34 5.59 -8.72
CA GLY A 34 41.21 6.83 -9.46
C GLY A 34 40.15 7.79 -8.92
N LEU A 35 39.39 7.39 -7.90
CA LEU A 35 38.35 8.20 -7.31
C LEU A 35 38.95 9.13 -6.25
N GLY A 36 39.08 10.43 -6.55
CA GLY A 36 39.62 11.43 -5.61
C GLY A 36 38.86 11.45 -4.27
N GLU A 37 39.55 11.83 -3.20
CA GLU A 37 38.93 11.95 -1.88
C GLU A 37 37.87 13.07 -1.82
N ASP A 38 38.02 14.08 -2.66
CA ASP A 38 37.13 15.21 -2.86
C ASP A 38 35.86 14.84 -3.63
N PHE A 39 35.85 13.73 -4.39
CA PHE A 39 34.67 13.25 -5.08
C PHE A 39 33.67 12.64 -4.07
N THR A 40 32.82 13.49 -3.56
CA THR A 40 31.80 13.12 -2.55
C THR A 40 30.48 13.81 -2.85
N ILE A 41 29.40 13.21 -2.33
CA ILE A 41 28.09 13.86 -2.25
C ILE A 41 27.94 14.33 -0.79
N SER A 42 27.96 15.63 -0.60
CA SER A 42 27.72 16.27 0.70
C SER A 42 26.23 16.24 1.07
N VAL A 43 25.90 16.65 2.28
CA VAL A 43 24.50 16.82 2.68
C VAL A 43 23.85 17.94 1.88
N ALA A 44 24.61 18.97 1.54
CA ALA A 44 24.13 20.12 0.77
C ALA A 44 23.80 19.80 -0.70
N ASP A 45 24.38 18.71 -1.24
CA ASP A 45 24.09 18.25 -2.61
C ASP A 45 22.78 17.44 -2.70
N VAL A 46 22.25 17.02 -1.55
CA VAL A 46 20.95 16.32 -1.49
C VAL A 46 19.85 17.38 -1.54
N PRO A 47 18.97 17.35 -2.55
CA PRO A 47 17.88 18.31 -2.61
C PRO A 47 17.05 18.32 -1.33
N ASP A 48 16.60 19.49 -0.91
CA ASP A 48 15.66 19.60 0.20
C ASP A 48 14.41 18.79 -0.10
N LYS A 49 13.92 18.11 0.93
CA LYS A 49 12.65 17.42 0.82
C LYS A 49 11.57 18.48 0.66
N PRO A 50 10.73 18.38 -0.39
CA PRO A 50 9.63 19.31 -0.52
C PRO A 50 8.83 19.30 0.78
N GLU A 51 8.37 20.47 1.22
CA GLU A 51 7.47 20.55 2.36
C GLU A 51 6.32 19.56 2.19
N PRO A 52 5.91 18.88 3.27
CA PRO A 52 4.77 17.97 3.19
C PRO A 52 3.61 18.75 2.57
N ALA A 53 3.04 18.22 1.50
CA ALA A 53 1.80 18.76 0.98
C ALA A 53 0.80 18.94 2.14
N GLU A 54 0.00 20.02 2.05
CA GLU A 54 -0.95 20.50 3.05
C GLU A 54 -1.57 19.44 3.96
N PRO A 55 -1.82 19.75 5.25
CA PRO A 55 -2.59 18.89 6.13
C PRO A 55 -3.94 18.58 5.46
N GLY A 56 -4.33 17.30 5.43
CA GLY A 56 -5.58 16.87 4.77
C GLY A 56 -5.29 15.97 3.56
N ARG A 57 -4.57 14.86 3.79
CA ARG A 57 -4.42 13.79 2.78
C ARG A 57 -5.58 12.80 2.79
N ASP A 58 -6.46 12.95 3.74
CA ASP A 58 -7.72 12.22 3.83
C ASP A 58 -8.73 12.75 2.81
N LEU A 59 -9.64 11.88 2.42
CA LEU A 59 -10.68 12.22 1.45
C LEU A 59 -11.94 12.64 2.21
N PRO A 60 -12.60 13.74 1.77
CA PRO A 60 -13.88 14.16 2.33
C PRO A 60 -14.92 13.03 2.29
N VAL A 61 -15.82 13.00 3.27
CA VAL A 61 -16.84 11.93 3.40
C VAL A 61 -17.73 11.83 2.17
N GLU A 62 -18.13 12.96 1.58
CA GLU A 62 -18.92 13.02 0.36
C GLU A 62 -18.17 12.46 -0.86
N ILE A 63 -16.87 12.69 -0.95
CA ILE A 63 -16.01 12.10 -2.00
C ILE A 63 -15.88 10.60 -1.79
N MET A 64 -15.68 10.14 -0.56
CA MET A 64 -15.66 8.71 -0.25
C MET A 64 -16.97 8.01 -0.61
N ARG A 65 -18.13 8.64 -0.35
CA ARG A 65 -19.44 8.08 -0.75
C ARG A 65 -19.54 7.92 -2.26
N GLN A 66 -19.10 8.92 -3.02
CA GLN A 66 -19.11 8.86 -4.48
C GLN A 66 -18.14 7.78 -4.99
N ILE A 67 -16.94 7.66 -4.44
CA ILE A 67 -15.99 6.59 -4.76
C ILE A 67 -16.63 5.22 -4.51
N CYS A 68 -17.22 5.01 -3.33
CA CYS A 68 -17.86 3.74 -2.99
C CYS A 68 -19.05 3.39 -3.91
N ALA A 69 -19.78 4.37 -4.40
CA ALA A 69 -20.86 4.16 -5.37
C ALA A 69 -20.37 3.64 -6.74
N HIS A 70 -19.09 3.80 -7.05
CA HIS A 70 -18.46 3.36 -8.30
C HIS A 70 -17.62 2.08 -8.15
N LEU A 71 -17.65 1.40 -7.01
CA LEU A 71 -16.89 0.15 -6.81
C LEU A 71 -17.32 -0.96 -7.77
N ASP A 72 -18.58 -0.98 -8.19
CA ASP A 72 -19.08 -1.94 -9.18
C ASP A 72 -18.49 -1.74 -10.58
N ASP A 73 -17.96 -0.56 -10.88
CA ASP A 73 -17.32 -0.25 -12.15
C ASP A 73 -15.87 -0.76 -12.24
N VAL A 74 -15.31 -1.33 -11.14
CA VAL A 74 -13.97 -1.92 -11.16
C VAL A 74 -13.99 -3.22 -11.96
N PRO A 75 -13.28 -3.32 -13.11
CA PRO A 75 -13.44 -4.45 -14.04
C PRO A 75 -12.98 -5.80 -13.48
N SER A 76 -12.01 -5.78 -12.56
CA SER A 76 -11.43 -6.99 -11.98
C SER A 76 -11.94 -7.23 -10.57
N PRO A 77 -12.57 -8.38 -10.26
CA PRO A 77 -13.00 -8.72 -8.92
C PRO A 77 -11.85 -8.72 -7.90
N VAL A 78 -10.64 -9.13 -8.31
CA VAL A 78 -9.43 -9.10 -7.47
C VAL A 78 -9.05 -7.65 -7.13
N MET A 79 -9.07 -6.75 -8.12
CA MET A 79 -8.76 -5.33 -7.91
C MET A 79 -9.85 -4.64 -7.06
N ARG A 80 -11.13 -4.98 -7.30
CA ARG A 80 -12.24 -4.50 -6.48
C ARG A 80 -12.05 -4.89 -5.02
N CYS A 81 -11.82 -6.17 -4.74
CA CYS A 81 -11.57 -6.66 -3.39
C CYS A 81 -10.38 -5.91 -2.74
N ALA A 82 -9.29 -5.69 -3.46
CA ALA A 82 -8.14 -4.97 -2.96
C ALA A 82 -8.44 -3.51 -2.61
N ILE A 83 -9.24 -2.82 -3.42
CA ILE A 83 -9.65 -1.42 -3.20
C ILE A 83 -10.60 -1.33 -1.99
N GLU A 84 -11.60 -2.20 -1.91
CA GLU A 84 -12.53 -2.27 -0.76
C GLU A 84 -11.76 -2.55 0.54
N LEU A 85 -10.82 -3.50 0.54
CA LEU A 85 -9.96 -3.75 1.69
C LEU A 85 -9.09 -2.54 2.06
N ALA A 86 -8.57 -1.79 1.08
CA ALA A 86 -7.80 -0.58 1.35
C ALA A 86 -8.66 0.49 2.04
N ILE A 87 -9.92 0.64 1.62
CA ILE A 87 -10.88 1.59 2.20
C ILE A 87 -11.28 1.17 3.63
N ASP A 88 -11.59 -0.11 3.82
CA ASP A 88 -12.16 -0.62 5.07
C ASP A 88 -11.12 -0.83 6.17
N THR A 89 -9.89 -1.11 5.81
CA THR A 89 -8.84 -1.50 6.76
C THR A 89 -7.69 -0.50 6.87
N GLY A 90 -7.58 0.43 5.93
CA GLY A 90 -6.46 1.37 5.87
C GLY A 90 -5.09 0.70 5.70
N ARG A 91 -5.03 -0.56 5.25
CA ARG A 91 -3.76 -1.27 5.06
C ARG A 91 -2.98 -0.72 3.87
N ARG A 92 -1.66 -0.83 3.94
CA ARG A 92 -0.79 -0.40 2.84
C ARG A 92 -0.98 -1.33 1.63
N PRO A 93 -0.86 -0.83 0.40
CA PRO A 93 -0.98 -1.66 -0.80
C PRO A 93 -0.08 -2.89 -0.78
N GLU A 94 1.14 -2.75 -0.26
CA GLU A 94 2.10 -3.85 -0.11
C GLU A 94 1.60 -4.92 0.87
N GLU A 95 1.00 -4.50 2.01
CA GLU A 95 0.43 -5.41 3.01
C GLU A 95 -0.75 -6.20 2.41
N LEU A 96 -1.64 -5.53 1.67
CA LEU A 96 -2.76 -6.17 0.99
C LEU A 96 -2.29 -7.19 -0.05
N CYS A 97 -1.28 -6.86 -0.85
CA CYS A 97 -0.74 -7.75 -1.87
C CYS A 97 -0.05 -9.00 -1.30
N THR A 98 0.33 -9.00 -0.02
CA THR A 98 0.97 -10.15 0.63
C THR A 98 -0.01 -11.09 1.34
N LEU A 99 -1.28 -10.70 1.48
CA LEU A 99 -2.29 -11.51 2.17
C LEU A 99 -2.38 -12.92 1.59
N THR A 100 -2.34 -13.90 2.49
CA THR A 100 -2.61 -15.30 2.17
C THR A 100 -4.12 -15.54 2.09
N LEU A 101 -4.53 -16.65 1.50
CA LEU A 101 -5.96 -16.93 1.32
C LEU A 101 -6.68 -17.16 2.66
N ASP A 102 -5.96 -17.63 3.67
CA ASP A 102 -6.42 -17.92 5.03
C ASP A 102 -6.27 -16.73 6.00
N CYS A 103 -6.21 -15.51 5.49
CA CYS A 103 -6.04 -14.29 6.29
C CYS A 103 -7.25 -13.90 7.14
N LEU A 104 -8.42 -14.48 6.93
CA LEU A 104 -9.61 -14.29 7.76
C LEU A 104 -9.59 -15.25 8.96
N SER A 105 -9.74 -14.70 10.16
CA SER A 105 -9.84 -15.44 11.42
C SER A 105 -11.03 -14.94 12.24
N ARG A 106 -11.31 -15.59 13.34
CA ARG A 106 -12.22 -15.14 14.39
C ARG A 106 -11.45 -15.00 15.71
N ASP A 107 -11.84 -14.05 16.55
CA ASP A 107 -11.35 -13.98 17.92
C ASP A 107 -12.17 -14.88 18.86
N ASP A 108 -11.86 -14.81 20.16
CA ASP A 108 -12.51 -15.64 21.18
C ASP A 108 -14.01 -15.31 21.37
N ASP A 109 -14.42 -14.09 21.01
CA ASP A 109 -15.81 -13.62 21.03
C ASP A 109 -16.53 -13.87 19.70
N GLY A 110 -15.84 -14.46 18.72
CA GLY A 110 -16.37 -14.76 17.39
C GLY A 110 -16.32 -13.59 16.41
N ALA A 111 -15.77 -12.44 16.79
CA ALA A 111 -15.65 -11.28 15.91
C ALA A 111 -14.60 -11.50 14.80
N ALA A 112 -14.86 -10.95 13.63
CA ALA A 112 -14.00 -11.14 12.47
C ALA A 112 -12.67 -10.39 12.61
N VAL A 113 -11.59 -11.05 12.24
CA VAL A 113 -10.22 -10.54 12.35
C VAL A 113 -9.45 -10.81 11.06
N LEU A 114 -8.85 -9.75 10.50
CA LEU A 114 -7.87 -9.85 9.42
C LEU A 114 -6.48 -10.12 10.01
N VAL A 115 -5.85 -11.21 9.59
CA VAL A 115 -4.45 -11.53 9.92
C VAL A 115 -3.56 -11.10 8.77
N TYR A 116 -2.54 -10.28 9.05
CA TYR A 116 -1.64 -9.73 8.03
C TYR A 116 -0.23 -9.52 8.57
N ASP A 117 0.73 -9.36 7.66
CA ASP A 117 2.12 -9.08 7.99
C ASP A 117 2.47 -7.61 7.70
N ASN A 118 2.99 -6.90 8.69
CA ASN A 118 3.57 -5.58 8.51
C ASN A 118 5.10 -5.72 8.36
N HIS A 119 5.54 -6.02 7.15
CA HIS A 119 6.98 -6.20 6.85
C HIS A 119 7.79 -4.92 7.08
N LYS A 120 7.19 -3.73 6.91
CA LYS A 120 7.87 -2.45 7.12
C LYS A 120 8.29 -2.24 8.58
N ALA A 121 7.46 -2.70 9.53
CA ALA A 121 7.72 -2.64 10.96
C ALA A 121 8.31 -3.96 11.50
N ASN A 122 8.55 -4.96 10.64
CA ASN A 122 8.98 -6.32 11.02
C ASN A 122 8.04 -6.98 12.04
N ARG A 123 6.73 -6.82 11.85
CA ARG A 123 5.68 -7.40 12.71
C ARG A 123 4.83 -8.36 11.89
N LEU A 124 4.98 -9.65 12.16
CA LEU A 124 4.25 -10.72 11.48
C LEU A 124 3.02 -11.12 12.27
N GLY A 125 2.01 -11.65 11.58
CA GLY A 125 0.79 -12.18 12.20
C GLY A 125 -0.03 -11.13 12.95
N ARG A 126 -0.02 -9.88 12.49
CA ARG A 126 -0.83 -8.81 13.08
C ARG A 126 -2.31 -9.13 12.93
N ARG A 127 -3.09 -8.78 13.93
CA ARG A 127 -4.53 -9.04 13.99
C ARG A 127 -5.28 -7.70 14.00
N LEU A 128 -6.13 -7.47 13.01
CA LEU A 128 -6.97 -6.29 12.89
C LEU A 128 -8.43 -6.70 12.98
N PRO A 129 -9.20 -6.24 13.96
CA PRO A 129 -10.65 -6.40 13.98
C PRO A 129 -11.25 -5.75 12.72
N ILE A 130 -12.16 -6.46 12.05
CA ILE A 130 -12.83 -6.00 10.84
C ILE A 130 -14.34 -6.16 10.97
N SER A 131 -15.09 -5.44 10.15
CA SER A 131 -16.54 -5.58 10.10
C SER A 131 -16.97 -6.91 9.49
N GLU A 132 -18.18 -7.37 9.77
CA GLU A 132 -18.73 -8.56 9.11
C GLU A 132 -18.90 -8.38 7.60
N ASN A 133 -19.12 -7.16 7.12
CA ASN A 133 -19.15 -6.85 5.68
C ASN A 133 -17.77 -7.10 5.04
N THR A 134 -16.70 -6.66 5.70
CA THR A 134 -15.33 -6.93 5.24
C THR A 134 -15.00 -8.43 5.31
N ALA A 135 -15.48 -9.12 6.35
CA ALA A 135 -15.33 -10.58 6.47
C ALA A 135 -16.06 -11.32 5.34
N GLN A 136 -17.26 -10.87 4.97
CA GLN A 136 -18.00 -11.43 3.84
C GLN A 136 -17.25 -11.21 2.52
N LEU A 137 -16.72 -10.02 2.28
CA LEU A 137 -15.88 -9.72 1.12
C LEU A 137 -14.69 -10.69 1.02
N LEU A 138 -14.01 -10.95 2.14
CA LEU A 138 -12.92 -11.92 2.21
C LEU A 138 -13.38 -13.36 1.91
N THR A 139 -14.54 -13.75 2.44
CA THR A 139 -15.14 -15.07 2.22
C THR A 139 -15.51 -15.28 0.76
N ASP A 140 -16.09 -14.27 0.12
CA ASP A 140 -16.45 -14.32 -1.30
C ASP A 140 -15.20 -14.40 -2.18
N GLN A 141 -14.18 -13.64 -1.85
CA GLN A 141 -12.89 -13.69 -2.55
C GLN A 141 -12.18 -15.03 -2.33
N HIS A 142 -12.21 -15.58 -1.11
CA HIS A 142 -11.69 -16.91 -0.80
C HIS A 142 -12.37 -17.97 -1.68
N SER A 143 -13.70 -17.96 -1.75
CA SER A 143 -14.47 -18.90 -2.55
C SER A 143 -14.12 -18.80 -4.04
N ARG A 144 -13.96 -17.59 -4.56
CA ARG A 144 -13.58 -17.32 -5.95
C ARG A 144 -12.18 -17.86 -6.26
N VAL A 145 -11.21 -17.63 -5.35
CA VAL A 145 -9.84 -18.13 -5.52
C VAL A 145 -9.81 -19.65 -5.45
N ARG A 146 -10.48 -20.25 -4.46
CA ARG A 146 -10.56 -21.71 -4.32
C ARG A 146 -11.22 -22.39 -5.53
N GLY A 147 -12.29 -21.79 -6.07
CA GLY A 147 -12.95 -22.31 -7.26
C GLY A 147 -12.05 -22.29 -8.49
N ARG A 148 -11.13 -21.32 -8.58
CA ARG A 148 -10.19 -21.20 -9.70
C ARG A 148 -8.98 -22.14 -9.58
N TRP A 149 -8.49 -22.40 -8.36
CA TRP A 149 -7.33 -23.25 -8.09
C TRP A 149 -7.65 -24.30 -7.00
N PRO A 150 -8.50 -25.27 -7.30
CA PRO A 150 -8.97 -26.26 -6.33
C PRO A 150 -7.86 -27.18 -5.83
N ASP A 151 -6.86 -27.45 -6.65
CA ASP A 151 -5.79 -28.41 -6.34
C ASP A 151 -4.59 -27.78 -5.60
N THR A 152 -4.51 -26.44 -5.57
CA THR A 152 -3.43 -25.75 -4.83
C THR A 152 -3.72 -25.74 -3.34
N PRO A 153 -2.74 -26.08 -2.47
CA PRO A 153 -2.91 -25.97 -1.01
C PRO A 153 -3.29 -24.54 -0.58
N VAL A 154 -4.24 -24.40 0.32
CA VAL A 154 -4.76 -23.10 0.80
C VAL A 154 -3.63 -22.18 1.29
N ALA A 155 -2.70 -22.73 2.07
CA ALA A 155 -1.57 -21.99 2.62
C ALA A 155 -0.60 -21.41 1.55
N ALA A 156 -0.62 -21.96 0.34
CA ALA A 156 0.19 -21.45 -0.78
C ALA A 156 -0.55 -20.38 -1.60
N LEU A 157 -1.88 -20.36 -1.54
CA LEU A 157 -2.70 -19.44 -2.30
C LEU A 157 -2.61 -18.01 -1.74
N LYS A 158 -2.67 -17.04 -2.66
CA LYS A 158 -2.79 -15.61 -2.29
C LYS A 158 -4.25 -15.19 -2.36
N LEU A 159 -4.65 -14.29 -1.45
CA LEU A 159 -5.99 -13.71 -1.47
C LEU A 159 -6.23 -12.91 -2.75
N LEU A 160 -5.22 -12.18 -3.20
CA LEU A 160 -5.25 -11.32 -4.38
C LEU A 160 -4.29 -11.86 -5.46
N PRO A 161 -4.61 -13.01 -6.09
CA PRO A 161 -3.74 -13.61 -7.09
C PRO A 161 -3.71 -12.79 -8.37
N THR A 162 -2.57 -12.76 -9.05
CA THR A 162 -2.49 -12.15 -10.37
C THR A 162 -3.16 -13.04 -11.42
N ASP A 163 -3.87 -12.41 -12.37
CA ASP A 163 -4.51 -13.09 -13.50
C ASP A 163 -3.57 -13.39 -14.68
N ARG A 164 -2.30 -13.09 -14.55
CA ARG A 164 -1.33 -13.26 -15.65
C ARG A 164 -1.17 -14.75 -16.02
N ARG A 165 -0.91 -15.00 -17.31
CA ARG A 165 -0.64 -16.34 -17.86
C ARG A 165 0.39 -17.17 -17.08
N HIS A 166 1.26 -16.51 -16.31
CA HIS A 166 2.33 -17.17 -15.55
C HIS A 166 1.99 -17.35 -14.05
N ASN A 167 0.71 -17.49 -13.72
CA ASN A 167 0.24 -17.85 -12.38
C ASN A 167 -0.73 -19.05 -12.44
N PRO A 168 -0.27 -20.21 -12.91
CA PRO A 168 -1.15 -21.36 -13.12
C PRO A 168 -1.67 -21.96 -11.80
N ASP A 169 -0.97 -21.73 -10.71
CA ASP A 169 -1.19 -22.31 -9.38
C ASP A 169 -1.78 -21.31 -8.35
N GLY A 170 -1.99 -20.04 -8.70
CA GLY A 170 -2.55 -19.02 -7.79
C GLY A 170 -1.61 -18.54 -6.69
N THR A 171 -0.33 -18.93 -6.71
CA THR A 171 0.65 -18.61 -5.66
C THR A 171 1.27 -17.22 -5.79
N LYS A 172 1.08 -16.56 -6.94
CA LYS A 172 1.62 -15.22 -7.20
C LYS A 172 0.54 -14.16 -7.00
N ALA A 173 0.78 -13.24 -6.07
CA ALA A 173 -0.09 -12.10 -5.83
C ALA A 173 0.08 -10.99 -6.88
N VAL A 174 -0.93 -10.12 -6.99
CA VAL A 174 -0.80 -8.82 -7.64
C VAL A 174 0.29 -8.01 -6.93
N THR A 175 0.95 -7.11 -7.66
CA THR A 175 1.91 -6.19 -7.05
C THR A 175 1.24 -4.88 -6.67
N ALA A 176 1.77 -4.17 -5.67
CA ALA A 176 1.31 -2.83 -5.30
C ALA A 176 1.37 -1.86 -6.49
N PHE A 177 2.35 -2.02 -7.38
CA PHE A 177 2.44 -1.24 -8.62
C PHE A 177 1.24 -1.53 -9.55
N SER A 178 0.93 -2.81 -9.79
CA SER A 178 -0.20 -3.20 -10.65
C SER A 178 -1.53 -2.75 -10.05
N LEU A 179 -1.69 -2.86 -8.73
CA LEU A 179 -2.86 -2.36 -8.00
C LEU A 179 -2.99 -0.84 -8.13
N GLY A 180 -1.90 -0.10 -7.92
CA GLY A 180 -1.89 1.36 -8.07
C GLY A 180 -2.21 1.81 -9.49
N PHE A 181 -1.71 1.10 -10.50
CA PHE A 181 -2.02 1.39 -11.90
C PHE A 181 -3.51 1.15 -12.24
N ALA A 182 -4.05 0.00 -11.84
CA ALA A 182 -5.47 -0.32 -12.06
C ALA A 182 -6.40 0.65 -11.32
N HIS A 183 -6.07 0.97 -10.06
CA HIS A 183 -6.78 1.97 -9.26
C HIS A 183 -6.78 3.34 -9.95
N ARG A 184 -5.63 3.81 -10.45
CA ARG A 184 -5.53 5.09 -11.15
C ARG A 184 -6.38 5.11 -12.42
N ALA A 185 -6.36 4.05 -13.21
CA ALA A 185 -7.18 3.93 -14.42
C ALA A 185 -8.68 4.00 -14.08
N TRP A 186 -9.13 3.29 -13.04
CA TRP A 186 -10.50 3.32 -12.57
C TRP A 186 -10.92 4.71 -12.06
N VAL A 187 -10.12 5.35 -11.20
CA VAL A 187 -10.38 6.72 -10.70
C VAL A 187 -10.47 7.74 -11.84
N THR A 188 -9.61 7.59 -12.85
CA THR A 188 -9.63 8.49 -14.03
C THR A 188 -10.91 8.31 -14.84
N ALA A 189 -11.42 7.09 -14.96
CA ALA A 189 -12.63 6.76 -15.70
C ALA A 189 -13.94 7.18 -15.00
N MET A 190 -13.91 7.41 -13.67
CA MET A 190 -15.09 7.91 -12.95
C MET A 190 -15.58 9.24 -13.51
N PRO A 191 -16.87 9.57 -13.37
CA PRO A 191 -17.37 10.92 -13.61
C PRO A 191 -16.70 11.95 -12.69
N GLU A 192 -16.97 13.23 -12.90
CA GLU A 192 -16.52 14.27 -11.97
C GLU A 192 -17.11 14.03 -10.58
N LEU A 193 -16.23 14.12 -9.57
CA LEU A 193 -16.61 14.03 -8.16
C LEU A 193 -16.73 15.44 -7.60
N VAL A 194 -17.74 15.68 -6.78
CA VAL A 194 -18.08 17.04 -6.31
C VAL A 194 -18.09 17.05 -4.78
N THR A 195 -17.49 18.06 -4.20
CA THR A 195 -17.51 18.32 -2.75
C THR A 195 -18.89 18.84 -2.32
N ALA A 196 -19.15 18.91 -1.01
CA ALA A 196 -20.43 19.36 -0.46
C ALA A 196 -20.80 20.81 -0.86
N ASP A 197 -19.80 21.64 -1.14
CA ASP A 197 -19.93 23.02 -1.61
C ASP A 197 -20.01 23.14 -3.14
N GLY A 198 -20.11 22.01 -3.86
CA GLY A 198 -20.30 21.97 -5.31
C GLY A 198 -19.02 22.17 -6.13
N VAL A 199 -17.86 22.13 -5.50
CA VAL A 199 -16.57 22.25 -6.20
C VAL A 199 -16.13 20.90 -6.74
N VAL A 200 -15.63 20.87 -7.99
CA VAL A 200 -15.08 19.66 -8.61
C VAL A 200 -13.80 19.24 -7.87
N PHE A 201 -13.79 18.00 -7.41
CA PHE A 201 -12.68 17.45 -6.65
C PHE A 201 -11.55 16.99 -7.57
N ASP A 202 -10.32 17.33 -7.22
CA ASP A 202 -9.13 16.90 -7.95
C ASP A 202 -8.88 15.39 -7.75
N LYS A 203 -9.26 14.59 -8.75
CA LYS A 203 -9.10 13.13 -8.75
C LYS A 203 -7.63 12.68 -8.64
N THR A 204 -6.63 13.55 -8.88
CA THR A 204 -5.22 13.20 -8.70
C THR A 204 -4.88 12.94 -7.23
N LYS A 205 -5.65 13.50 -6.30
CA LYS A 205 -5.54 13.29 -4.85
C LYS A 205 -6.06 11.91 -4.40
N ILE A 206 -6.88 11.23 -5.22
CA ILE A 206 -7.42 9.91 -4.91
C ILE A 206 -6.36 8.85 -5.25
N VAL A 207 -5.59 8.49 -4.25
CA VAL A 207 -4.55 7.45 -4.32
C VAL A 207 -4.81 6.40 -3.24
N LEU A 208 -4.29 5.19 -3.39
CA LEU A 208 -4.50 4.12 -2.40
C LEU A 208 -4.08 4.54 -0.98
N TYR A 209 -3.04 5.36 -0.84
CA TYR A 209 -2.63 5.89 0.46
C TYR A 209 -3.62 6.91 1.04
N ALA A 210 -4.44 7.58 0.23
CA ALA A 210 -5.47 8.47 0.73
C ALA A 210 -6.52 7.72 1.55
N TYR A 211 -6.87 6.50 1.16
CA TYR A 211 -7.78 5.64 1.95
C TYR A 211 -7.23 5.35 3.35
N ARG A 212 -5.92 5.14 3.47
CA ARG A 212 -5.28 4.95 4.77
C ARG A 212 -5.36 6.20 5.65
N HIS A 213 -5.16 7.38 5.08
CA HIS A 213 -5.32 8.64 5.80
C HIS A 213 -6.78 8.85 6.21
N THR A 214 -7.72 8.58 5.30
CA THR A 214 -9.17 8.65 5.57
C THR A 214 -9.59 7.66 6.66
N TYR A 215 -9.06 6.44 6.64
CA TYR A 215 -9.30 5.45 7.70
C TYR A 215 -8.81 5.97 9.05
N ALA A 216 -7.59 6.50 9.11
CA ALA A 216 -7.04 7.06 10.35
C ALA A 216 -7.85 8.25 10.85
N GLN A 217 -8.22 9.19 9.97
CA GLN A 217 -9.01 10.36 10.32
C GLN A 217 -10.41 9.97 10.83
N ARG A 218 -11.09 9.05 10.15
CA ARG A 218 -12.40 8.54 10.59
C ARG A 218 -12.37 7.96 12.01
N HIS A 219 -11.30 7.26 12.37
CA HIS A 219 -11.14 6.70 13.72
C HIS A 219 -10.78 7.77 14.75
N ALA A 220 -9.97 8.76 14.37
CA ALA A 220 -9.68 9.92 15.21
C ALA A 220 -10.95 10.74 15.49
N ASP A 221 -11.77 11.00 14.48
CA ASP A 221 -13.06 11.71 14.59
C ASP A 221 -14.07 10.94 15.45
N ALA A 222 -13.99 9.61 15.45
CA ALA A 222 -14.77 8.75 16.34
C ALA A 222 -14.24 8.74 17.80
N GLY A 223 -13.22 9.53 18.12
CA GLY A 223 -12.68 9.68 19.47
C GLY A 223 -11.70 8.59 19.89
N ILE A 224 -11.19 7.79 18.95
CA ILE A 224 -10.17 6.79 19.28
C ILE A 224 -8.86 7.49 19.67
N GLY A 225 -8.33 7.13 20.85
CA GLY A 225 -7.09 7.69 21.37
C GLY A 225 -5.89 7.42 20.46
N ILE A 226 -4.92 8.34 20.47
CA ILE A 226 -3.75 8.31 19.57
C ILE A 226 -2.93 7.02 19.69
N ASP A 227 -2.84 6.42 20.88
CA ASP A 227 -2.08 5.17 21.07
C ASP A 227 -2.79 3.98 20.44
N VAL A 228 -4.12 3.89 20.57
CA VAL A 228 -4.93 2.87 19.92
C VAL A 228 -4.89 3.07 18.41
N LEU A 229 -4.99 4.32 17.94
CA LEU A 229 -4.89 4.62 16.52
C LEU A 229 -3.52 4.23 15.96
N ARG A 230 -2.44 4.51 16.70
CA ARG A 230 -1.09 4.07 16.32
C ARG A 230 -1.02 2.55 16.20
N GLU A 231 -1.58 1.82 17.15
CA GLU A 231 -1.64 0.34 17.12
C GLU A 231 -2.47 -0.18 15.93
N LEU A 232 -3.60 0.45 15.61
CA LEU A 232 -4.41 0.10 14.45
C LEU A 232 -3.70 0.38 13.12
N MET A 233 -2.89 1.45 13.06
CA MET A 233 -2.26 1.91 11.82
C MET A 233 -0.87 1.32 11.59
N ASP A 234 -0.29 0.68 12.57
CA ASP A 234 1.08 0.17 12.52
C ASP A 234 1.25 -1.10 11.66
#